data_f07f1101345556312975cf06fb9c9418
#
_entry.id   f07f1101345556312975cf06fb9c9418
#
_cell.length_a   1.000
_cell.length_b   1.000
_cell.length_c   1.000
_cell.angle_alpha   90.00
_cell.angle_beta   90.00
_cell.angle_gamma   90.00
#
_symmetry.space_group_name_H-M   'P 1'
#
loop_
_entity.id
_entity.type
_entity.pdbx_description
1 polymer ?
#
loop_
_entity_poly.entity_id
_entity_poly.type
_entity_poly.pdbx_seq_one_letter_code
_entity_poly.pdbx_strand_id
1 'polypeptide(L)'
;AAQDHIGLSKELVTIKTDVPVEVELAELALSKELDSQIISLIEFYELRSLSKTVSSIWKINEGGDIFSAQAPARQAESLDYVEKPVGEVMRLARERGALAFVREGNSLMLCVEGQVCKCKIVEAKDVFEDASIEKRGYSIKSQMKVLLEEGIRLNGRLMDVELLHYVLNPERNHHLDNIVKEFIGVDINAHDESKAVTLSLFDDAPEESVTEGDKYAEVSAIWKVAPMVYEALDSMKSVYDTIEEPLARVLFEM
;
A
#
# COMPACT_ATOMS: atom_id res chain seq x y z
N ALA A 1 -61.51 -15.24 14.70
CA ALA A 1 -60.48 -14.61 13.84
C ALA A 1 -59.13 -15.41 13.79
N ALA A 2 -58.54 -15.84 14.93
CA ALA A 2 -57.28 -16.61 14.88
C ALA A 2 -57.49 -18.05 14.38
N GLN A 3 -58.64 -18.67 14.71
CA GLN A 3 -58.97 -20.05 14.35
C GLN A 3 -59.17 -20.24 12.83
N ASP A 4 -59.63 -19.19 12.14
CA ASP A 4 -59.95 -19.24 10.70
C ASP A 4 -58.68 -19.32 9.82
N HIS A 5 -57.51 -18.89 10.36
CA HIS A 5 -56.25 -18.92 9.65
C HIS A 5 -55.37 -20.14 9.91
N ILE A 6 -55.77 -21.04 10.85
CA ILE A 6 -54.98 -22.23 11.21
C ILE A 6 -54.80 -23.15 10.00
N GLY A 7 -55.86 -23.36 9.23
CA GLY A 7 -55.81 -24.18 8.03
C GLY A 7 -54.81 -23.68 7.00
N LEU A 8 -54.91 -22.42 6.68
CA LEU A 8 -53.98 -21.77 5.75
C LEU A 8 -52.52 -21.75 6.27
N SER A 9 -52.36 -21.46 7.55
CA SER A 9 -51.02 -21.47 8.17
C SER A 9 -50.39 -22.86 8.10
N LYS A 10 -51.18 -23.92 8.35
CA LYS A 10 -50.71 -25.30 8.22
C LYS A 10 -50.33 -25.65 6.78
N GLU A 11 -51.12 -25.22 5.81
CA GLU A 11 -50.85 -25.45 4.40
C GLU A 11 -49.54 -24.73 3.97
N LEU A 12 -49.36 -23.48 4.38
CA LEU A 12 -48.18 -22.66 4.04
C LEU A 12 -46.89 -23.19 4.67
N VAL A 13 -46.92 -23.79 5.87
CA VAL A 13 -45.73 -24.35 6.52
C VAL A 13 -45.45 -25.80 6.13
N THR A 14 -46.41 -26.47 5.43
CA THR A 14 -46.21 -27.87 4.99
C THR A 14 -45.37 -27.88 3.70
N ILE A 15 -44.21 -28.54 3.78
CA ILE A 15 -43.35 -28.70 2.60
C ILE A 15 -44.09 -29.52 1.54
N LYS A 16 -44.22 -28.91 0.35
CA LYS A 16 -44.77 -29.58 -0.81
C LYS A 16 -43.64 -30.30 -1.55
N THR A 17 -43.76 -31.63 -1.65
CA THR A 17 -42.72 -32.51 -2.24
C THR A 17 -42.99 -32.89 -3.69
N ASP A 18 -44.12 -32.51 -4.23
CA ASP A 18 -44.63 -32.83 -5.57
C ASP A 18 -44.68 -31.60 -6.49
N VAL A 19 -43.87 -30.56 -6.19
CA VAL A 19 -43.77 -29.39 -7.06
C VAL A 19 -43.12 -29.83 -8.37
N PRO A 20 -43.75 -29.54 -9.52
CA PRO A 20 -43.12 -29.83 -10.82
C PRO A 20 -41.90 -28.92 -11.00
N VAL A 21 -40.72 -29.50 -11.00
CA VAL A 21 -39.44 -28.81 -11.23
C VAL A 21 -38.89 -29.39 -12.52
N GLU A 22 -38.71 -28.52 -13.52
CA GLU A 22 -38.18 -28.88 -14.84
C GLU A 22 -36.64 -28.81 -14.90
N VAL A 23 -35.98 -29.15 -13.79
CA VAL A 23 -34.52 -29.10 -13.69
C VAL A 23 -34.00 -30.47 -13.27
N GLU A 24 -33.12 -31.04 -14.06
CA GLU A 24 -32.41 -32.26 -13.73
C GLU A 24 -31.30 -31.99 -12.72
N LEU A 25 -31.09 -32.93 -11.78
CA LEU A 25 -30.07 -32.80 -10.73
C LEU A 25 -28.66 -32.58 -11.29
N ALA A 26 -28.37 -33.12 -12.47
CA ALA A 26 -27.09 -32.97 -13.15
C ALA A 26 -26.84 -31.54 -13.64
N GLU A 27 -27.91 -30.79 -13.93
CA GLU A 27 -27.83 -29.40 -14.40
C GLU A 27 -27.50 -28.44 -13.25
N LEU A 28 -27.70 -28.85 -12.00
CA LEU A 28 -27.38 -28.09 -10.80
C LEU A 28 -25.91 -28.21 -10.39
N ALA A 29 -25.12 -29.02 -11.11
CA ALA A 29 -23.70 -29.13 -10.83
C ALA A 29 -22.98 -27.82 -11.14
N LEU A 30 -22.16 -27.37 -10.19
CA LEU A 30 -21.34 -26.18 -10.39
C LEU A 30 -20.38 -26.43 -11.54
N SER A 31 -20.35 -25.52 -12.53
CA SER A 31 -19.37 -25.59 -13.62
C SER A 31 -17.95 -25.54 -13.06
N LYS A 32 -17.09 -26.39 -13.60
CA LYS A 32 -15.65 -26.38 -13.27
C LYS A 32 -14.89 -25.28 -14.01
N GLU A 33 -15.50 -24.70 -15.02
CA GLU A 33 -14.93 -23.63 -15.82
C GLU A 33 -15.63 -22.32 -15.48
N LEU A 34 -14.83 -21.30 -15.19
CA LEU A 34 -15.36 -19.96 -14.96
C LEU A 34 -15.70 -19.33 -16.30
N ASP A 35 -16.93 -18.86 -16.43
CA ASP A 35 -17.32 -18.07 -17.60
C ASP A 35 -16.57 -16.73 -17.60
N SER A 36 -15.92 -16.42 -18.72
CA SER A 36 -15.22 -15.14 -18.92
C SER A 36 -16.12 -13.91 -18.71
N GLN A 37 -17.44 -14.06 -18.93
CA GLN A 37 -18.42 -13.00 -18.67
C GLN A 37 -18.52 -12.66 -17.18
N ILE A 38 -18.36 -13.64 -16.28
CA ILE A 38 -18.38 -13.39 -14.83
C ILE A 38 -17.19 -12.52 -14.42
N ILE A 39 -16.02 -12.80 -14.97
CA ILE A 39 -14.81 -11.97 -14.72
C ILE A 39 -15.07 -10.55 -15.20
N SER A 40 -15.56 -10.38 -16.42
CA SER A 40 -15.84 -9.05 -16.98
C SER A 40 -16.91 -8.28 -16.18
N LEU A 41 -17.90 -8.96 -15.62
CA LEU A 41 -18.92 -8.34 -14.76
C LEU A 41 -18.34 -7.93 -13.39
N ILE A 42 -17.48 -8.76 -12.79
CA ILE A 42 -16.80 -8.44 -11.53
C ILE A 42 -15.92 -7.19 -11.71
N GLU A 43 -15.21 -7.10 -12.84
CA GLU A 43 -14.38 -5.96 -13.20
C GLU A 43 -15.24 -4.71 -13.48
N PHE A 44 -16.28 -4.84 -14.31
CA PHE A 44 -17.15 -3.73 -14.68
C PHE A 44 -17.86 -3.08 -13.50
N TYR A 45 -18.32 -3.91 -12.55
CA TYR A 45 -19.00 -3.45 -11.32
C TYR A 45 -18.04 -3.24 -10.15
N GLU A 46 -16.73 -3.41 -10.34
CA GLU A 46 -15.69 -3.28 -9.31
C GLU A 46 -15.97 -4.11 -8.03
N LEU A 47 -16.51 -5.32 -8.20
CA LEU A 47 -16.92 -6.20 -7.10
C LEU A 47 -15.70 -6.89 -6.44
N ARG A 48 -14.80 -6.10 -5.84
CA ARG A 48 -13.51 -6.55 -5.30
C ARG A 48 -13.62 -7.63 -4.23
N SER A 49 -14.66 -7.58 -3.39
CA SER A 49 -14.89 -8.60 -2.37
C SER A 49 -15.23 -9.98 -2.97
N LEU A 50 -15.91 -10.00 -4.11
CA LEU A 50 -16.26 -11.24 -4.82
C LEU A 50 -15.07 -11.82 -5.60
N SER A 51 -14.14 -10.99 -6.04
CA SER A 51 -12.94 -11.39 -6.78
C SER A 51 -12.17 -12.49 -6.05
N LYS A 52 -11.87 -12.29 -4.76
CA LYS A 52 -11.16 -13.28 -3.93
C LYS A 52 -11.92 -14.58 -3.79
N THR A 53 -13.24 -14.51 -3.58
CA THR A 53 -14.11 -15.69 -3.44
C THR A 53 -14.14 -16.48 -4.75
N VAL A 54 -14.32 -15.79 -5.88
CA VAL A 54 -14.35 -16.42 -7.20
C VAL A 54 -12.99 -17.05 -7.53
N SER A 55 -11.88 -16.37 -7.28
CA SER A 55 -10.53 -16.92 -7.47
C SER A 55 -10.29 -18.17 -6.63
N SER A 56 -10.81 -18.24 -5.39
CA SER A 56 -10.65 -19.40 -4.53
C SER A 56 -11.48 -20.61 -4.99
N ILE A 57 -12.70 -20.38 -5.49
CA ILE A 57 -13.61 -21.45 -5.96
C ILE A 57 -13.07 -22.08 -7.25
N TRP A 58 -12.64 -21.27 -8.20
CA TRP A 58 -12.21 -21.73 -9.53
C TRP A 58 -10.69 -21.87 -9.67
N LYS A 59 -9.92 -21.65 -8.58
CA LYS A 59 -8.45 -21.73 -8.58
C LYS A 59 -7.78 -20.94 -9.71
N ILE A 60 -8.30 -19.75 -9.98
CA ILE A 60 -7.75 -18.83 -10.95
C ILE A 60 -6.51 -18.21 -10.33
N ASN A 61 -5.34 -18.46 -10.93
CA ASN A 61 -4.04 -18.00 -10.44
C ASN A 61 -3.80 -18.35 -8.96
N GLU A 62 -2.88 -19.23 -8.65
CA GLU A 62 -2.55 -19.66 -7.29
C GLU A 62 -2.30 -18.43 -6.39
N GLY A 63 -3.37 -17.95 -5.70
CA GLY A 63 -3.30 -16.84 -4.76
C GLY A 63 -3.49 -15.42 -5.30
N GLY A 64 -3.80 -15.23 -6.59
CA GLY A 64 -4.01 -13.89 -7.19
C GLY A 64 -5.48 -13.41 -7.12
N ASP A 65 -5.66 -12.11 -6.92
CA ASP A 65 -6.93 -11.42 -7.11
C ASP A 65 -7.17 -11.22 -8.63
N ILE A 66 -8.42 -11.36 -9.11
CA ILE A 66 -8.79 -11.11 -10.51
C ILE A 66 -8.32 -9.71 -10.95
N PHE A 67 -8.41 -8.72 -10.06
CA PHE A 67 -7.94 -7.35 -10.30
C PHE A 67 -6.40 -7.22 -10.30
N SER A 68 -5.65 -8.15 -9.72
CA SER A 68 -4.18 -8.12 -9.76
C SER A 68 -3.62 -8.56 -11.11
N ALA A 69 -4.39 -9.32 -11.90
CA ALA A 69 -3.96 -9.77 -13.23
C ALA A 69 -3.97 -8.65 -14.30
N GLN A 70 -4.63 -7.50 -14.01
CA GLN A 70 -4.69 -6.37 -14.95
C GLN A 70 -3.54 -5.36 -14.81
N ALA A 71 -2.84 -5.37 -13.68
CA ALA A 71 -1.56 -4.66 -13.66
C ALA A 71 -0.61 -5.44 -14.58
N PRO A 72 -0.15 -4.86 -15.70
CA PRO A 72 0.89 -5.52 -16.50
C PRO A 72 1.99 -5.89 -15.52
N ALA A 73 2.42 -7.17 -15.54
CA ALA A 73 3.53 -7.62 -14.71
C ALA A 73 4.70 -6.69 -15.02
N ARG A 74 4.85 -5.62 -14.24
CA ARG A 74 5.99 -4.73 -14.36
C ARG A 74 7.18 -5.59 -14.00
N GLN A 75 8.14 -5.66 -14.89
CA GLN A 75 9.40 -6.33 -14.60
C GLN A 75 9.91 -5.72 -13.29
N ALA A 76 10.24 -6.59 -12.33
CA ALA A 76 10.78 -6.13 -11.06
C ALA A 76 11.98 -5.21 -11.33
N GLU A 77 11.84 -3.94 -10.97
CA GLU A 77 12.94 -3.00 -11.06
C GLU A 77 13.92 -3.27 -9.93
N SER A 78 15.22 -3.30 -10.21
CA SER A 78 16.21 -3.40 -9.14
C SER A 78 16.21 -2.11 -8.29
N LEU A 79 16.26 -2.29 -6.98
CA LEU A 79 16.49 -1.19 -6.03
C LEU A 79 17.99 -1.02 -5.81
N ASP A 80 18.70 -0.58 -6.87
CA ASP A 80 20.13 -0.32 -6.75
C ASP A 80 20.34 0.99 -5.98
N TYR A 81 21.12 0.91 -4.92
CA TYR A 81 21.53 2.07 -4.15
C TYR A 81 23.02 1.98 -3.78
N VAL A 82 23.62 3.15 -3.63
CA VAL A 82 25.03 3.29 -3.24
C VAL A 82 25.13 4.27 -2.08
N GLU A 83 25.78 3.85 -1.01
CA GLU A 83 26.03 4.72 0.14
C GLU A 83 27.06 5.80 -0.22
N LYS A 84 26.74 7.05 0.16
CA LYS A 84 27.52 8.23 -0.10
C LYS A 84 27.65 9.10 1.14
N PRO A 85 28.69 9.94 1.22
CA PRO A 85 28.83 10.92 2.29
C PRO A 85 27.58 11.84 2.37
N VAL A 86 27.15 12.16 3.59
CA VAL A 86 25.95 12.99 3.86
C VAL A 86 25.96 14.30 3.07
N GLY A 87 27.10 14.99 3.05
CA GLY A 87 27.24 16.25 2.31
C GLY A 87 27.05 16.12 0.80
N GLU A 88 27.39 14.98 0.21
CA GLU A 88 27.19 14.70 -1.22
C GLU A 88 25.70 14.51 -1.54
N VAL A 89 24.99 13.70 -0.73
CA VAL A 89 23.55 13.47 -0.89
C VAL A 89 22.77 14.78 -0.68
N MET A 90 23.12 15.57 0.33
CA MET A 90 22.46 16.86 0.58
C MET A 90 22.73 17.89 -0.54
N ARG A 91 23.94 17.90 -1.11
CA ARG A 91 24.25 18.73 -2.28
C ARG A 91 23.38 18.31 -3.47
N LEU A 92 23.30 17.01 -3.72
CA LEU A 92 22.49 16.46 -4.79
C LEU A 92 21.00 16.77 -4.60
N ALA A 93 20.49 16.72 -3.35
CA ALA A 93 19.11 17.12 -3.02
C ALA A 93 18.82 18.57 -3.44
N ARG A 94 19.74 19.49 -3.20
CA ARG A 94 19.60 20.90 -3.63
C ARG A 94 19.66 21.03 -5.15
N GLU A 95 20.52 20.27 -5.81
CA GLU A 95 20.66 20.29 -7.28
C GLU A 95 19.43 19.72 -7.99
N ARG A 96 18.83 18.65 -7.43
CA ARG A 96 17.67 17.98 -8.00
C ARG A 96 16.33 18.55 -7.54
N GLY A 97 16.33 19.34 -6.48
CA GLY A 97 15.11 19.89 -5.87
C GLY A 97 14.19 18.85 -5.24
N ALA A 98 14.72 17.67 -4.90
CA ALA A 98 13.95 16.58 -4.27
C ALA A 98 14.83 15.70 -3.38
N LEU A 99 14.21 15.11 -2.36
CA LEU A 99 14.85 14.25 -1.37
C LEU A 99 13.83 13.23 -0.83
N ALA A 100 14.18 11.94 -0.82
CA ALA A 100 13.44 10.95 -0.07
C ALA A 100 14.06 10.74 1.31
N PHE A 101 13.22 10.44 2.31
CA PHE A 101 13.69 10.22 3.67
C PHE A 101 12.87 9.17 4.41
N VAL A 102 13.54 8.45 5.30
CA VAL A 102 12.97 7.52 6.28
C VAL A 102 13.65 7.77 7.61
N ARG A 103 12.87 7.79 8.68
CA ARG A 103 13.40 7.96 10.03
C ARG A 103 13.56 6.61 10.73
N GLU A 104 14.69 6.44 11.41
CA GLU A 104 14.93 5.33 12.30
C GLU A 104 15.50 5.85 13.63
N GLY A 105 14.70 5.77 14.69
CA GLY A 105 15.09 6.33 15.98
C GLY A 105 15.43 7.82 15.85
N ASN A 106 16.68 8.18 16.18
CA ASN A 106 17.21 9.54 16.10
C ASN A 106 18.07 9.80 14.84
N SER A 107 17.97 8.93 13.86
CA SER A 107 18.68 9.01 12.58
C SER A 107 17.69 9.11 11.42
N LEU A 108 18.19 9.66 10.31
CA LEU A 108 17.49 9.73 9.03
C LEU A 108 18.30 8.97 7.99
N MET A 109 17.59 8.17 7.19
CA MET A 109 18.08 7.66 5.92
C MET A 109 17.58 8.58 4.83
N LEU A 110 18.48 9.10 4.02
CA LEU A 110 18.20 10.02 2.92
C LEU A 110 18.53 9.33 1.60
N CYS A 111 17.74 9.59 0.56
CA CYS A 111 17.99 9.09 -0.79
C CYS A 111 17.73 10.16 -1.85
N VAL A 112 18.63 10.27 -2.79
CA VAL A 112 18.49 11.04 -4.02
C VAL A 112 19.08 10.23 -5.17
N GLU A 113 18.26 9.86 -6.16
CA GLU A 113 18.70 9.10 -7.35
C GLU A 113 19.49 7.80 -7.01
N GLY A 114 19.07 7.06 -5.97
CA GLY A 114 19.76 5.86 -5.54
C GLY A 114 21.04 6.09 -4.73
N GLN A 115 21.46 7.34 -4.52
CA GLN A 115 22.53 7.67 -3.59
C GLN A 115 21.93 7.84 -2.19
N VAL A 116 22.36 7.00 -1.25
CA VAL A 116 21.82 6.95 0.10
C VAL A 116 22.84 7.37 1.15
N CYS A 117 22.37 7.91 2.25
CA CYS A 117 23.20 8.14 3.43
C CYS A 117 22.38 8.05 4.71
N LYS A 118 23.08 7.82 5.83
CA LYS A 118 22.53 7.93 7.19
C LYS A 118 23.10 9.18 7.85
N CYS A 119 22.24 9.99 8.45
CA CYS A 119 22.64 11.19 9.19
C CYS A 119 21.81 11.34 10.47
N LYS A 120 22.25 12.22 11.36
CA LYS A 120 21.42 12.64 12.50
C LYS A 120 20.33 13.60 12.01
N ILE A 121 19.20 13.63 12.71
CA ILE A 121 18.06 14.49 12.36
C ILE A 121 18.50 15.96 12.22
N VAL A 122 19.32 16.45 13.15
CA VAL A 122 19.79 17.85 13.15
C VAL A 122 20.66 18.22 11.93
N GLU A 123 21.34 17.26 11.34
CA GLU A 123 22.20 17.50 10.16
C GLU A 123 21.37 17.75 8.89
N ALA A 124 20.13 17.23 8.84
CA ALA A 124 19.23 17.42 7.71
C ALA A 124 18.43 18.72 7.75
N LYS A 125 18.59 19.55 8.80
CA LYS A 125 17.78 20.77 9.02
C LYS A 125 17.71 21.65 7.78
N ASP A 126 18.83 22.01 7.21
CA ASP A 126 18.90 22.95 6.08
C ASP A 126 18.15 22.46 4.84
N VAL A 127 18.22 21.15 4.52
CA VAL A 127 17.51 20.59 3.36
C VAL A 127 16.02 20.33 3.68
N PHE A 128 15.65 20.13 4.93
CA PHE A 128 14.25 19.94 5.34
C PHE A 128 13.50 21.28 5.41
N GLU A 129 14.16 22.34 5.84
CA GLU A 129 13.56 23.67 5.92
C GLU A 129 13.61 24.44 4.58
N ASP A 130 14.35 23.95 3.59
CA ASP A 130 14.41 24.54 2.25
C ASP A 130 13.10 24.23 1.49
N ALA A 131 12.33 25.30 1.22
CA ALA A 131 11.06 25.19 0.52
C ALA A 131 11.18 24.82 -0.97
N SER A 132 12.38 24.96 -1.56
CA SER A 132 12.63 24.59 -2.95
C SER A 132 12.84 23.09 -3.16
N ILE A 133 13.05 22.34 -2.09
CA ILE A 133 13.28 20.89 -2.12
C ILE A 133 11.96 20.15 -1.81
N GLU A 134 11.52 19.28 -2.69
CA GLU A 134 10.42 18.35 -2.48
C GLU A 134 10.85 17.22 -1.52
N LYS A 135 10.04 16.93 -0.50
CA LYS A 135 10.28 15.85 0.45
C LYS A 135 9.37 14.67 0.15
N ARG A 136 9.97 13.53 -0.15
CA ARG A 136 9.29 12.26 -0.39
C ARG A 136 9.44 11.38 0.84
N GLY A 137 8.33 10.88 1.35
CA GLY A 137 8.34 10.04 2.55
C GLY A 137 7.12 9.14 2.59
N TYR A 138 7.06 8.36 3.65
CA TYR A 138 5.93 7.52 3.98
C TYR A 138 5.41 7.91 5.36
N SER A 139 4.09 8.11 5.50
CA SER A 139 3.45 8.58 6.75
C SER A 139 4.11 9.85 7.32
N ILE A 140 4.32 10.85 6.45
CA ILE A 140 5.10 12.06 6.74
C ILE A 140 4.53 12.81 7.96
N LYS A 141 3.21 12.88 8.11
CA LYS A 141 2.56 13.55 9.23
C LYS A 141 3.06 13.04 10.59
N SER A 142 3.23 11.74 10.74
CA SER A 142 3.74 11.15 12.00
C SER A 142 5.22 11.49 12.23
N GLN A 143 5.99 11.66 11.17
CA GLN A 143 7.40 12.03 11.25
C GLN A 143 7.60 13.52 11.56
N MET A 144 6.70 14.40 11.09
CA MET A 144 6.75 15.84 11.34
C MET A 144 6.77 16.20 12.82
N LYS A 145 6.05 15.42 13.67
CA LYS A 145 6.02 15.65 15.12
C LYS A 145 7.43 15.50 15.74
N VAL A 146 8.09 14.41 15.41
CA VAL A 146 9.45 14.15 15.93
C VAL A 146 10.47 15.16 15.40
N LEU A 147 10.34 15.53 14.12
CA LEU A 147 11.21 16.56 13.54
C LEU A 147 11.02 17.93 14.21
N LEU A 148 9.77 18.28 14.57
CA LEU A 148 9.48 19.52 15.27
C LEU A 148 10.05 19.53 16.69
N GLU A 149 10.03 18.39 17.39
CA GLU A 149 10.68 18.23 18.72
C GLU A 149 12.19 18.51 18.65
N GLU A 150 12.82 18.19 17.51
CA GLU A 150 14.23 18.54 17.21
C GLU A 150 14.41 19.95 16.63
N GLY A 151 13.35 20.75 16.59
CA GLY A 151 13.38 22.13 16.08
C GLY A 151 13.51 22.23 14.57
N ILE A 152 13.00 21.24 13.82
CA ILE A 152 13.03 21.19 12.36
C ILE A 152 11.61 21.21 11.81
N ARG A 153 11.35 22.11 10.86
CA ARG A 153 10.09 22.18 10.12
C ARG A 153 10.28 21.65 8.69
N LEU A 154 9.38 20.80 8.24
CA LEU A 154 9.35 20.38 6.84
C LEU A 154 8.70 21.46 5.99
N ASN A 155 9.49 22.18 5.20
CA ASN A 155 9.04 23.17 4.25
C ASN A 155 9.08 22.63 2.81
N GLY A 156 8.40 23.31 1.90
CA GLY A 156 8.30 22.89 0.50
C GLY A 156 7.23 21.80 0.30
N ARG A 157 7.17 21.24 -0.88
CA ARG A 157 6.20 20.22 -1.25
C ARG A 157 6.48 18.90 -0.52
N LEU A 158 5.42 18.26 -0.04
CA LEU A 158 5.48 16.92 0.53
C LEU A 158 4.86 15.91 -0.43
N MET A 159 5.54 14.81 -0.66
CA MET A 159 4.99 13.65 -1.36
C MET A 159 4.94 12.48 -0.39
N ASP A 160 3.81 12.34 0.28
CA ASP A 160 3.55 11.22 1.20
C ASP A 160 3.00 10.04 0.41
N VAL A 161 3.79 8.97 0.30
CA VAL A 161 3.41 7.77 -0.48
C VAL A 161 2.14 7.12 0.05
N GLU A 162 1.93 7.11 1.38
CA GLU A 162 0.73 6.58 2.01
C GLU A 162 -0.51 7.38 1.57
N LEU A 163 -0.42 8.71 1.68
CA LEU A 163 -1.51 9.62 1.34
C LEU A 163 -1.79 9.64 -0.17
N LEU A 164 -0.75 9.64 -1.00
CA LEU A 164 -0.88 9.53 -2.46
C LEU A 164 -1.63 8.25 -2.85
N HIS A 165 -1.26 7.12 -2.26
CA HIS A 165 -1.91 5.84 -2.55
C HIS A 165 -3.35 5.78 -1.99
N TYR A 166 -3.62 6.45 -0.87
CA TYR A 166 -4.98 6.59 -0.34
C TYR A 166 -5.89 7.36 -1.31
N VAL A 167 -5.40 8.48 -1.89
CA VAL A 167 -6.16 9.23 -2.89
C VAL A 167 -6.41 8.41 -4.15
N LEU A 168 -5.43 7.58 -4.55
CA LEU A 168 -5.55 6.73 -5.74
C LEU A 168 -6.53 5.57 -5.53
N ASN A 169 -6.47 4.89 -4.40
CA ASN A 169 -7.21 3.68 -4.09
C ASN A 169 -7.63 3.59 -2.61
N PRO A 170 -8.67 4.30 -2.17
CA PRO A 170 -9.03 4.42 -0.74
C PRO A 170 -9.31 3.09 -0.03
N GLU A 171 -9.72 2.06 -0.77
CA GLU A 171 -10.12 0.76 -0.21
C GLU A 171 -8.96 -0.25 -0.11
N ARG A 172 -7.77 0.09 -0.61
CA ARG A 172 -6.62 -0.80 -0.56
C ARG A 172 -5.83 -0.65 0.74
N ASN A 173 -4.95 -1.61 0.97
CA ASN A 173 -3.96 -1.50 2.04
C ASN A 173 -2.84 -0.55 1.59
N HIS A 174 -2.52 0.45 2.44
CA HIS A 174 -1.56 1.51 2.15
C HIS A 174 -0.19 1.26 2.80
N HIS A 175 0.11 0.03 3.26
CA HIS A 175 1.45 -0.29 3.74
C HIS A 175 2.48 -0.16 2.61
N LEU A 176 3.66 0.36 2.95
CA LEU A 176 4.69 0.69 1.97
C LEU A 176 5.13 -0.51 1.13
N ASP A 177 5.26 -1.69 1.73
CA ASP A 177 5.60 -2.94 1.05
C ASP A 177 4.60 -3.30 -0.07
N ASN A 178 3.30 -3.15 0.21
CA ASN A 178 2.26 -3.40 -0.78
C ASN A 178 2.31 -2.39 -1.93
N ILE A 179 2.53 -1.10 -1.62
CA ILE A 179 2.64 -0.04 -2.62
C ILE A 179 3.88 -0.27 -3.50
N VAL A 180 5.02 -0.57 -2.88
CA VAL A 180 6.28 -0.84 -3.58
C VAL A 180 6.12 -2.06 -4.51
N LYS A 181 5.51 -3.13 -4.01
CA LYS A 181 5.24 -4.33 -4.81
C LYS A 181 4.28 -4.05 -5.97
N GLU A 182 3.25 -3.21 -5.77
CA GLU A 182 2.30 -2.84 -6.80
C GLU A 182 2.96 -2.01 -7.92
N PHE A 183 3.80 -1.03 -7.57
CA PHE A 183 4.33 -0.07 -8.52
C PHE A 183 5.64 -0.48 -9.20
N ILE A 184 6.53 -1.17 -8.49
CA ILE A 184 7.85 -1.57 -9.01
C ILE A 184 8.13 -3.07 -8.93
N GLY A 185 7.18 -3.88 -8.40
CA GLY A 185 7.30 -5.33 -8.37
C GLY A 185 8.34 -5.88 -7.39
N VAL A 186 8.89 -5.03 -6.49
CA VAL A 186 9.92 -5.40 -5.52
C VAL A 186 9.28 -5.70 -4.17
N ASP A 187 9.74 -6.75 -3.51
CA ASP A 187 9.43 -7.03 -2.12
C ASP A 187 10.58 -6.49 -1.24
N ILE A 188 10.34 -5.40 -0.53
CA ILE A 188 11.36 -4.77 0.33
C ILE A 188 11.65 -5.57 1.60
N ASN A 189 10.80 -6.53 1.95
CA ASN A 189 10.97 -7.41 3.11
C ASN A 189 11.64 -8.75 2.73
N ALA A 190 11.81 -9.05 1.45
CA ALA A 190 12.34 -10.33 0.97
C ALA A 190 13.81 -10.60 1.35
N HIS A 191 14.54 -9.59 1.81
CA HIS A 191 15.92 -9.77 2.27
C HIS A 191 16.05 -10.48 3.63
N ASP A 192 14.94 -10.71 4.34
CA ASP A 192 14.94 -11.32 5.69
C ASP A 192 14.63 -12.83 5.69
N GLU A 193 14.34 -13.45 4.55
CA GLU A 193 14.07 -14.89 4.48
C GLU A 193 15.30 -15.79 4.74
N SER A 194 16.51 -15.24 4.83
CA SER A 194 17.72 -16.02 5.15
C SER A 194 17.89 -16.29 6.66
N LYS A 195 17.04 -15.73 7.51
CA LYS A 195 16.97 -16.04 8.94
C LYS A 195 15.57 -16.52 9.32
N ALA A 196 15.22 -17.72 8.89
CA ALA A 196 14.15 -18.48 9.53
C ALA A 196 14.56 -18.74 10.98
N VAL A 197 14.25 -17.81 11.86
CA VAL A 197 14.34 -18.01 13.31
C VAL A 197 13.24 -19.00 13.65
N THR A 198 13.63 -20.20 14.00
CA THR A 198 12.77 -21.16 14.71
C THR A 198 12.25 -20.45 15.95
N LEU A 199 10.97 -20.06 15.92
CA LEU A 199 10.28 -19.50 17.08
C LEU A 199 10.30 -20.53 18.20
N SER A 200 11.21 -20.37 19.15
CA SER A 200 11.17 -21.04 20.44
C SER A 200 10.05 -20.40 21.26
N LEU A 201 9.11 -21.20 21.74
CA LEU A 201 7.88 -20.76 22.41
C LEU A 201 8.10 -20.12 23.79
N PHE A 202 9.35 -19.89 24.22
CA PHE A 202 9.72 -19.54 25.61
C PHE A 202 10.85 -18.51 25.75
N ASP A 203 11.15 -17.70 24.72
CA ASP A 203 12.11 -16.62 24.89
C ASP A 203 11.43 -15.27 24.71
N ASP A 204 11.65 -14.38 25.70
CA ASP A 204 11.31 -12.96 25.60
C ASP A 204 12.00 -12.39 24.36
N ALA A 205 11.22 -11.98 23.37
CA ALA A 205 11.73 -11.47 22.12
C ALA A 205 12.52 -10.17 22.37
N PRO A 206 13.81 -10.12 21.97
CA PRO A 206 14.49 -8.83 21.90
C PRO A 206 13.85 -8.00 20.80
N GLU A 207 13.72 -6.68 21.03
CA GLU A 207 13.26 -5.71 20.05
C GLU A 207 13.98 -5.95 18.71
N GLU A 208 13.19 -6.18 17.66
CA GLU A 208 13.69 -6.45 16.30
C GLU A 208 14.64 -5.33 15.87
N SER A 209 15.93 -5.61 15.86
CA SER A 209 16.91 -4.74 15.20
C SER A 209 16.75 -4.89 13.69
N VAL A 210 15.94 -4.04 13.10
CA VAL A 210 15.86 -3.90 11.64
C VAL A 210 17.26 -3.53 11.13
N THR A 211 17.80 -4.30 10.19
CA THR A 211 19.15 -4.07 9.66
C THR A 211 19.20 -2.77 8.85
N GLU A 212 20.32 -2.03 8.92
CA GLU A 212 20.51 -0.75 8.19
C GLU A 212 20.27 -0.90 6.68
N GLY A 213 20.56 -2.08 6.11
CA GLY A 213 20.31 -2.38 4.72
C GLY A 213 18.85 -2.27 4.30
N ASP A 214 17.94 -2.69 5.16
CA ASP A 214 16.50 -2.66 4.86
C ASP A 214 15.99 -1.22 4.78
N LYS A 215 16.52 -0.31 5.61
CA LYS A 215 16.15 1.10 5.59
C LYS A 215 16.70 1.85 4.38
N TYR A 216 17.82 1.46 3.84
CA TYR A 216 18.31 2.01 2.57
C TYR A 216 17.47 1.53 1.38
N ALA A 217 17.04 0.27 1.39
CA ALA A 217 16.09 -0.24 0.40
C ALA A 217 14.75 0.49 0.50
N GLU A 218 14.23 0.70 1.72
CA GLU A 218 12.98 1.41 1.99
C GLU A 218 13.02 2.86 1.45
N VAL A 219 14.06 3.64 1.79
CA VAL A 219 14.17 5.02 1.31
C VAL A 219 14.40 5.12 -0.19
N SER A 220 15.09 4.14 -0.78
CA SER A 220 15.29 4.06 -2.23
C SER A 220 13.98 3.70 -2.96
N ALA A 221 13.18 2.82 -2.38
CA ALA A 221 11.84 2.50 -2.88
C ALA A 221 10.94 3.74 -2.85
N ILE A 222 10.92 4.50 -1.75
CA ILE A 222 10.14 5.74 -1.62
C ILE A 222 10.56 6.75 -2.69
N TRP A 223 11.87 6.91 -2.93
CA TRP A 223 12.37 7.80 -3.98
C TRP A 223 11.78 7.48 -5.34
N LYS A 224 11.71 6.19 -5.71
CA LYS A 224 11.18 5.74 -7.01
C LYS A 224 9.65 5.78 -7.05
N VAL A 225 8.99 5.28 -6.01
CA VAL A 225 7.54 5.05 -6.01
C VAL A 225 6.74 6.34 -5.88
N ALA A 226 7.20 7.33 -5.08
CA ALA A 226 6.45 8.56 -4.85
C ALA A 226 6.03 9.29 -6.16
N PRO A 227 6.93 9.56 -7.11
CA PRO A 227 6.53 10.18 -8.39
C PRO A 227 5.64 9.26 -9.23
N MET A 228 5.79 7.94 -9.16
CA MET A 228 4.98 7.00 -9.93
C MET A 228 3.53 6.98 -9.44
N VAL A 229 3.33 6.94 -8.11
CA VAL A 229 1.99 7.00 -7.51
C VAL A 229 1.34 8.36 -7.80
N TYR A 230 2.11 9.45 -7.70
CA TYR A 230 1.60 10.78 -8.04
C TYR A 230 1.16 10.88 -9.51
N GLU A 231 1.96 10.36 -10.45
CA GLU A 231 1.57 10.34 -11.87
C GLU A 231 0.32 9.47 -12.11
N ALA A 232 0.16 8.37 -11.38
CA ALA A 232 -1.02 7.50 -11.48
C ALA A 232 -2.32 8.17 -10.99
N LEU A 233 -2.25 9.26 -10.20
CA LEU A 233 -3.44 10.02 -9.77
C LEU A 233 -4.19 10.67 -10.94
N ASP A 234 -3.54 10.95 -12.05
CA ASP A 234 -4.12 11.60 -13.22
C ASP A 234 -4.97 12.83 -12.86
N SER A 235 -6.27 12.78 -13.05
CA SER A 235 -7.21 13.87 -12.72
C SER A 235 -7.30 14.18 -11.22
N MET A 236 -6.95 13.23 -10.35
CA MET A 236 -6.97 13.38 -8.90
C MET A 236 -5.74 14.13 -8.35
N LYS A 237 -4.73 14.47 -9.17
CA LYS A 237 -3.57 15.26 -8.74
C LYS A 237 -3.98 16.57 -8.05
N SER A 238 -5.01 17.23 -8.59
CA SER A 238 -5.54 18.47 -8.00
C SER A 238 -6.09 18.26 -6.59
N VAL A 239 -6.72 17.12 -6.30
CA VAL A 239 -7.22 16.78 -4.97
C VAL A 239 -6.05 16.65 -3.99
N TYR A 240 -5.01 15.92 -4.39
CA TYR A 240 -3.82 15.78 -3.57
C TYR A 240 -3.16 17.13 -3.27
N ASP A 241 -2.86 17.91 -4.32
CA ASP A 241 -2.09 19.15 -4.20
C ASP A 241 -2.86 20.28 -3.50
N THR A 242 -4.20 20.34 -3.63
CA THR A 242 -4.99 21.46 -3.09
C THR A 242 -5.78 21.14 -1.83
N ILE A 243 -5.95 19.85 -1.52
CA ILE A 243 -6.74 19.42 -0.36
C ILE A 243 -5.90 18.58 0.59
N GLU A 244 -5.42 17.41 0.15
CA GLU A 244 -4.87 16.39 1.05
C GLU A 244 -3.50 16.78 1.63
N GLU A 245 -2.57 17.25 0.80
CA GLU A 245 -1.25 17.68 1.28
C GLU A 245 -1.35 18.89 2.22
N PRO A 246 -2.09 19.97 1.88
CA PRO A 246 -2.32 21.07 2.82
C PRO A 246 -3.06 20.65 4.09
N LEU A 247 -4.06 19.76 3.99
CA LEU A 247 -4.81 19.26 5.13
C LEU A 247 -3.91 18.48 6.10
N ALA A 248 -2.98 17.67 5.59
CA ALA A 248 -2.03 16.94 6.44
C ALA A 248 -1.22 17.88 7.34
N ARG A 249 -0.85 19.08 6.85
CA ARG A 249 -0.14 20.11 7.63
C ARG A 249 -1.04 20.72 8.70
N VAL A 250 -2.30 21.05 8.35
CA VAL A 250 -3.26 21.58 9.30
C VAL A 250 -3.54 20.59 10.42
N LEU A 251 -3.77 19.32 10.07
CA LEU A 251 -3.99 18.25 11.06
C LEU A 251 -2.75 17.97 11.94
N PHE A 252 -1.57 18.27 11.45
CA PHE A 252 -0.35 18.19 12.24
C PHE A 252 -0.27 19.34 13.28
N GLU A 253 -0.74 20.55 12.94
CA GLU A 253 -0.71 21.72 13.84
C GLU A 253 -1.81 21.69 14.91
N MET A 254 -2.83 20.85 14.77
CA MET A 254 -3.92 20.64 15.74
C MET A 254 -3.51 19.70 16.88
#